data_8b8cbb626ab46e9f5fec2ddd600ef892
#
_entry.id   8b8cbb626ab46e9f5fec2ddd600ef892
#
_cell.length_a   1.000
_cell.length_b   1.000
_cell.length_c   1.000
_cell.angle_alpha   90.00
_cell.angle_beta   90.00
_cell.angle_gamma   90.00
#
_symmetry.space_group_name_H-M   'P 1'
#
loop_
_entity.id
_entity.type
_entity.pdbx_description
1 polymer ?
#
loop_
_entity_poly.entity_id
_entity_poly.type
_entity_poly.pdbx_seq_one_letter_code
_entity_poly.pdbx_strand_id
1 'polypeptide(L)'
;MKTAYVVDAGVAVKWYLPEIHSGHALRLLRKRFDLQAPELIQAEFGNILWKKCRAGEFEGTTAGEILDSFMRSPLRVHPHRAILSLAWGIAMKHRQTFYDSLYLALAMTEKARMVTADRKFYDALAGTPAERHLFWIEEVP
;
A
#
# COMPACT_ATOMS: atom_id res chain seq x y z
N MET A 1 4.55 22.13 -0.45
CA MET A 1 4.64 20.82 -1.13
C MET A 1 4.26 19.72 -0.15
N LYS A 2 3.41 18.79 -0.56
CA LYS A 2 2.99 17.67 0.30
C LYS A 2 4.02 16.55 0.32
N THR A 3 4.20 15.93 1.47
CA THR A 3 4.99 14.70 1.57
C THR A 3 4.25 13.57 0.86
N ALA A 4 4.95 12.86 -0.02
CA ALA A 4 4.39 11.79 -0.83
C ALA A 4 4.64 10.42 -0.18
N TYR A 5 3.59 9.63 -0.06
CA TYR A 5 3.68 8.25 0.40
C TYR A 5 3.00 7.32 -0.60
N VAL A 6 3.61 6.17 -0.82
CA VAL A 6 2.98 5.06 -1.55
C VAL A 6 2.37 4.13 -0.51
N VAL A 7 1.10 3.77 -0.73
CA VAL A 7 0.32 2.95 0.21
C VAL A 7 -0.04 1.64 -0.45
N ASP A 8 0.19 0.52 0.24
CA ASP A 8 -0.25 -0.79 -0.26
C ASP A 8 -1.67 -1.12 0.22
N ALA A 9 -2.25 -2.21 -0.32
CA ALA A 9 -3.60 -2.61 0.01
C ALA A 9 -3.74 -3.03 1.48
N GLY A 10 -2.69 -3.63 2.05
CA GLY A 10 -2.69 -4.03 3.46
C GLY A 10 -2.78 -2.83 4.41
N VAL A 11 -2.18 -1.71 4.04
CA VAL A 11 -2.29 -0.46 4.80
C VAL A 11 -3.63 0.20 4.54
N ALA A 12 -4.07 0.29 3.29
CA ALA A 12 -5.33 0.95 2.93
C ALA A 12 -6.55 0.29 3.59
N VAL A 13 -6.57 -1.03 3.72
CA VAL A 13 -7.69 -1.73 4.35
C VAL A 13 -7.87 -1.33 5.82
N LYS A 14 -6.79 -0.90 6.48
CA LYS A 14 -6.82 -0.43 7.87
C LYS A 14 -7.58 0.90 8.04
N TRP A 15 -7.83 1.61 6.95
CA TRP A 15 -8.67 2.82 6.99
C TRP A 15 -10.13 2.50 7.24
N TYR A 16 -10.57 1.29 6.90
CA TYR A 16 -11.98 0.89 6.89
C TYR A 16 -12.30 -0.21 7.90
N LEU A 17 -11.30 -0.97 8.33
CA LEU A 17 -11.48 -2.11 9.23
C LEU A 17 -10.54 -1.98 10.43
N PRO A 18 -11.02 -2.31 11.64
CA PRO A 18 -10.17 -2.25 12.84
C PRO A 18 -9.15 -3.39 12.81
N GLU A 19 -7.90 -3.04 12.65
CA GLU A 19 -6.76 -3.95 12.63
C GLU A 19 -5.60 -3.36 13.42
N ILE A 20 -4.55 -4.14 13.61
CA ILE A 20 -3.31 -3.63 14.18
C ILE A 20 -2.83 -2.46 13.31
N HIS A 21 -2.42 -1.37 13.95
CA HIS A 21 -1.94 -0.15 13.29
C HIS A 21 -3.00 0.67 12.55
N SER A 22 -4.30 0.38 12.72
CA SER A 22 -5.35 1.21 12.08
C SER A 22 -5.24 2.69 12.45
N GLY A 23 -4.93 2.99 13.72
CA GLY A 23 -4.73 4.38 14.14
C GLY A 23 -3.60 5.08 13.38
N HIS A 24 -2.49 4.38 13.16
CA HIS A 24 -1.38 4.92 12.39
C HIS A 24 -1.74 5.08 10.90
N ALA A 25 -2.43 4.08 10.34
CA ALA A 25 -2.87 4.14 8.95
C ALA A 25 -3.80 5.33 8.69
N LEU A 26 -4.71 5.61 9.63
CA LEU A 26 -5.65 6.74 9.51
C LEU A 26 -4.94 8.10 9.46
N ARG A 27 -3.75 8.19 10.05
CA ARG A 27 -2.96 9.43 9.98
C ARG A 27 -2.56 9.79 8.57
N LEU A 28 -2.45 8.79 7.68
CA LEU A 28 -2.12 9.01 6.27
C LEU A 28 -3.20 9.80 5.54
N LEU A 29 -4.45 9.76 6.02
CA LEU A 29 -5.56 10.47 5.37
C LEU A 29 -5.57 11.99 5.64
N ARG A 30 -4.58 12.48 6.36
CA ARG A 30 -4.44 13.92 6.57
C ARG A 30 -4.14 14.63 5.26
N LYS A 31 -4.73 15.80 5.06
CA LYS A 31 -4.64 16.55 3.80
C LYS A 31 -3.21 16.94 3.40
N ARG A 32 -2.29 16.94 4.34
CA ARG A 32 -0.88 17.32 4.09
C ARG A 32 -0.08 16.26 3.34
N PHE A 33 -0.64 15.06 3.13
CA PHE A 33 0.06 13.97 2.46
C PHE A 33 -0.47 13.77 1.04
N ASP A 34 0.44 13.47 0.11
CA ASP A 34 0.12 13.06 -1.25
C ASP A 34 0.19 11.54 -1.30
N LEU A 35 -0.96 10.88 -1.28
CA LEU A 35 -1.05 9.43 -1.24
C LEU A 35 -1.13 8.87 -2.65
N GLN A 36 -0.28 7.89 -2.94
CA GLN A 36 -0.15 7.28 -4.26
C GLN A 36 -0.11 5.76 -4.17
N ALA A 37 -0.52 5.09 -5.23
CA ALA A 37 -0.45 3.63 -5.32
C ALA A 37 -0.43 3.21 -6.79
N PRO A 38 0.15 2.04 -7.12
CA PRO A 38 -0.05 1.45 -8.43
C PRO A 38 -1.50 0.98 -8.55
N GLU A 39 -2.02 0.89 -9.78
CA GLU A 39 -3.42 0.48 -9.98
C GLU A 39 -3.71 -0.94 -9.47
N LEU A 40 -2.69 -1.76 -9.26
CA LEU A 40 -2.80 -3.07 -8.61
C LEU A 40 -3.57 -2.97 -7.28
N ILE A 41 -3.46 -1.85 -6.57
CA ILE A 41 -4.12 -1.69 -5.27
C ILE A 41 -5.63 -1.91 -5.37
N GLN A 42 -6.23 -1.55 -6.49
CA GLN A 42 -7.67 -1.73 -6.71
C GLN A 42 -8.06 -3.19 -6.69
N ALA A 43 -7.29 -4.03 -7.40
CA ALA A 43 -7.52 -5.47 -7.43
C ALA A 43 -7.19 -6.13 -6.09
N GLU A 44 -6.08 -5.76 -5.49
CA GLU A 44 -5.68 -6.33 -4.20
C GLU A 44 -6.64 -5.97 -3.09
N PHE A 45 -7.10 -4.73 -3.05
CA PHE A 45 -8.07 -4.28 -2.05
C PHE A 45 -9.37 -5.07 -2.17
N GLY A 46 -9.89 -5.21 -3.39
CA GLY A 46 -11.08 -6.01 -3.65
C GLY A 46 -10.92 -7.46 -3.22
N ASN A 47 -9.75 -8.03 -3.47
CA ASN A 47 -9.47 -9.42 -3.09
C ASN A 47 -9.39 -9.59 -1.56
N ILE A 48 -8.85 -8.62 -0.84
CA ILE A 48 -8.85 -8.63 0.64
C ILE A 48 -10.28 -8.65 1.16
N LEU A 49 -11.15 -7.78 0.63
CA LEU A 49 -12.55 -7.74 1.03
C LEU A 49 -13.25 -9.06 0.73
N TRP A 50 -13.01 -9.62 -0.44
CA TRP A 50 -13.60 -10.91 -0.84
C TRP A 50 -13.21 -12.02 0.13
N LYS A 51 -11.93 -12.11 0.51
CA LYS A 51 -11.47 -13.12 1.46
C LYS A 51 -12.12 -12.95 2.83
N LYS A 52 -12.29 -11.73 3.30
CA LYS A 52 -12.95 -11.46 4.58
C LYS A 52 -14.43 -11.83 4.56
N CYS A 53 -15.11 -11.58 3.46
CA CYS A 53 -16.49 -12.05 3.28
C CYS A 53 -16.56 -13.57 3.31
N ARG A 54 -15.65 -14.25 2.63
CA ARG A 54 -15.57 -15.71 2.61
C ARG A 54 -15.31 -16.28 4.00
N ALA A 55 -14.56 -15.56 4.83
CA ALA A 55 -14.29 -15.94 6.21
C ALA A 55 -15.45 -15.61 7.17
N GLY A 56 -16.52 -14.99 6.67
CA GLY A 56 -17.68 -14.66 7.47
C GLY A 56 -17.52 -13.42 8.36
N GLU A 57 -16.53 -12.58 8.08
CA GLU A 57 -16.28 -11.38 8.90
C GLU A 57 -17.34 -10.30 8.70
N PHE A 58 -17.93 -10.21 7.50
CA PHE A 58 -19.04 -9.30 7.19
C PHE A 58 -19.72 -9.74 5.89
N GLU A 59 -20.88 -9.14 5.63
CA GLU A 59 -21.68 -9.48 4.45
C GLU A 59 -21.17 -8.77 3.18
N GLY A 60 -21.54 -9.30 2.01
CA GLY A 60 -21.15 -8.76 0.73
C GLY A 60 -21.62 -7.32 0.51
N THR A 61 -22.79 -6.95 1.04
CA THR A 61 -23.28 -5.57 0.98
C THR A 61 -22.35 -4.60 1.71
N THR A 62 -21.90 -4.98 2.91
CA THR A 62 -20.95 -4.19 3.69
C THR A 62 -19.60 -4.07 2.94
N ALA A 63 -19.12 -5.18 2.38
CA ALA A 63 -17.89 -5.17 1.60
C ALA A 63 -18.01 -4.24 0.38
N GLY A 64 -19.16 -4.25 -0.30
CA GLY A 64 -19.42 -3.37 -1.43
C GLY A 64 -19.39 -1.89 -1.05
N GLU A 65 -19.95 -1.55 0.10
CA GLU A 65 -19.91 -0.17 0.62
C GLU A 65 -18.48 0.27 0.94
N ILE A 66 -17.68 -0.64 1.53
CA ILE A 66 -16.26 -0.36 1.81
C ILE A 66 -15.50 -0.14 0.51
N LEU A 67 -15.73 -0.99 -0.49
CA LEU A 67 -15.09 -0.84 -1.79
C LEU A 67 -15.44 0.51 -2.44
N ASP A 68 -16.71 0.91 -2.39
CA ASP A 68 -17.14 2.21 -2.90
C ASP A 68 -16.45 3.37 -2.17
N SER A 69 -16.32 3.28 -0.85
CA SER A 69 -15.60 4.29 -0.07
C SER A 69 -14.12 4.35 -0.46
N PHE A 70 -13.51 3.20 -0.67
CA PHE A 70 -12.11 3.13 -1.12
C PHE A 70 -11.94 3.80 -2.48
N MET A 71 -12.87 3.59 -3.42
CA MET A 71 -12.82 4.21 -4.74
C MET A 71 -12.91 5.74 -4.67
N ARG A 72 -13.45 6.28 -3.60
CA ARG A 72 -13.53 7.74 -3.36
C ARG A 72 -12.40 8.28 -2.49
N SER A 73 -11.45 7.42 -2.09
CA SER A 73 -10.32 7.84 -1.26
C SER A 73 -9.38 8.78 -2.04
N PRO A 74 -8.54 9.55 -1.35
CA PRO A 74 -7.66 10.52 -2.01
C PRO A 74 -6.41 9.91 -2.65
N LEU A 75 -6.40 8.61 -2.94
CA LEU A 75 -5.27 7.95 -3.58
C LEU A 75 -5.15 8.36 -5.04
N ARG A 76 -3.95 8.77 -5.44
CA ARG A 76 -3.61 8.91 -6.85
C ARG A 76 -3.07 7.59 -7.35
N VAL A 77 -3.76 7.00 -8.32
CA VAL A 77 -3.46 5.67 -8.84
C VAL A 77 -2.65 5.80 -10.13
N HIS A 78 -1.59 5.03 -10.24
CA HIS A 78 -0.68 5.05 -11.39
C HIS A 78 -0.74 3.74 -12.17
N PRO A 79 -0.68 3.80 -13.52
CA PRO A 79 -0.59 2.58 -14.32
C PRO A 79 0.76 1.90 -14.13
N HIS A 80 0.82 0.59 -14.38
CA HIS A 80 2.02 -0.21 -14.13
C HIS A 80 3.12 -0.04 -15.18
N ARG A 81 2.75 0.33 -16.40
CA ARG A 81 3.65 0.23 -17.55
C ARG A 81 5.01 0.87 -17.32
N ALA A 82 5.05 2.04 -16.72
CA ALA A 82 6.28 2.79 -16.51
C ALA A 82 7.17 2.20 -15.42
N ILE A 83 6.64 1.34 -14.56
CA ILE A 83 7.36 0.80 -13.40
C ILE A 83 7.61 -0.71 -13.48
N LEU A 84 7.14 -1.39 -14.53
CA LEU A 84 7.28 -2.85 -14.64
C LEU A 84 8.72 -3.33 -14.60
N SER A 85 9.59 -2.71 -15.39
CA SER A 85 11.00 -3.12 -15.46
C SER A 85 11.72 -2.89 -14.13
N LEU A 86 11.47 -1.75 -13.49
CA LEU A 86 12.06 -1.46 -12.19
C LEU A 86 11.57 -2.46 -11.14
N ALA A 87 10.27 -2.76 -11.14
CA ALA A 87 9.68 -3.72 -10.22
C ALA A 87 10.28 -5.12 -10.40
N TRP A 88 10.49 -5.53 -11.65
CA TRP A 88 11.13 -6.81 -11.94
C TRP A 88 12.55 -6.86 -11.37
N GLY A 89 13.34 -5.80 -11.57
CA GLY A 89 14.68 -5.69 -11.01
C GLY A 89 14.70 -5.79 -9.48
N ILE A 90 13.75 -5.12 -8.81
CA ILE A 90 13.62 -5.17 -7.35
C ILE A 90 13.28 -6.58 -6.90
N ALA A 91 12.29 -7.22 -7.54
CA ALA A 91 11.85 -8.56 -7.19
C ALA A 91 13.00 -9.56 -7.29
N MET A 92 13.76 -9.50 -8.36
CA MET A 92 14.89 -10.42 -8.58
C MET A 92 16.05 -10.13 -7.62
N LYS A 93 16.40 -8.87 -7.43
CA LYS A 93 17.53 -8.49 -6.60
C LYS A 93 17.29 -8.77 -5.11
N HIS A 94 16.09 -8.45 -4.62
CA HIS A 94 15.76 -8.53 -3.20
C HIS A 94 14.91 -9.74 -2.83
N ARG A 95 14.61 -10.61 -3.79
CA ARG A 95 13.80 -11.82 -3.58
C ARG A 95 12.44 -11.50 -2.94
N GLN A 96 11.82 -10.45 -3.41
CA GLN A 96 10.49 -10.05 -2.99
C GLN A 96 9.47 -10.37 -4.08
N THR A 97 8.19 -10.44 -3.72
CA THR A 97 7.16 -10.70 -4.72
C THR A 97 7.13 -9.56 -5.73
N PHE A 98 6.68 -9.86 -6.95
CA PHE A 98 6.53 -8.84 -7.98
C PHE A 98 5.50 -7.78 -7.56
N TYR A 99 4.42 -8.20 -6.90
CA TYR A 99 3.38 -7.27 -6.44
C TYR A 99 3.93 -6.26 -5.42
N ASP A 100 4.64 -6.73 -4.40
CA ASP A 100 5.27 -5.83 -3.43
C ASP A 100 6.29 -4.91 -4.09
N SER A 101 7.00 -5.44 -5.08
CA SER A 101 8.01 -4.69 -5.82
C SER A 101 7.40 -3.58 -6.68
N LEU A 102 6.14 -3.73 -7.14
CA LEU A 102 5.44 -2.66 -7.87
C LEU A 102 5.22 -1.44 -6.97
N TYR A 103 4.83 -1.65 -5.73
CA TYR A 103 4.65 -0.54 -4.78
C TYR A 103 5.98 0.17 -4.51
N LEU A 104 7.03 -0.60 -4.29
CA LEU A 104 8.35 -0.02 -4.03
C LEU A 104 8.91 0.70 -5.26
N ALA A 105 8.70 0.13 -6.46
CA ALA A 105 9.11 0.76 -7.72
C ALA A 105 8.42 2.12 -7.90
N LEU A 106 7.15 2.21 -7.57
CA LEU A 106 6.42 3.47 -7.64
C LEU A 106 7.02 4.49 -6.67
N ALA A 107 7.31 4.06 -5.44
CA ALA A 107 7.92 4.94 -4.45
C ALA A 107 9.26 5.52 -4.94
N MET A 108 10.10 4.67 -5.52
CA MET A 108 11.37 5.11 -6.08
C MET A 108 11.19 6.11 -7.23
N THR A 109 10.24 5.82 -8.13
CA THR A 109 9.98 6.65 -9.31
C THR A 109 9.42 8.01 -8.93
N GLU A 110 8.54 8.06 -7.93
CA GLU A 110 7.85 9.29 -7.51
C GLU A 110 8.55 10.02 -6.36
N LYS A 111 9.75 9.57 -5.99
CA LYS A 111 10.51 10.16 -4.87
C LYS A 111 9.69 10.19 -3.59
N ALA A 112 8.94 9.11 -3.37
CA ALA A 112 8.09 8.91 -2.22
C ALA A 112 8.66 7.79 -1.35
N ARG A 113 7.99 7.52 -0.23
CA ARG A 113 8.29 6.35 0.59
C ARG A 113 7.09 5.43 0.63
N MET A 114 7.34 4.14 0.49
CA MET A 114 6.30 3.12 0.63
C MET A 114 6.07 2.86 2.11
N VAL A 115 4.86 3.12 2.58
CA VAL A 115 4.44 2.79 3.94
C VAL A 115 4.10 1.30 3.98
N THR A 116 4.66 0.59 4.93
CA THR A 116 4.40 -0.84 5.10
C THR A 116 4.13 -1.19 6.55
N ALA A 117 3.23 -2.15 6.76
CA ALA A 117 2.95 -2.79 8.03
C ALA A 117 3.49 -4.23 8.05
N ASP A 118 4.17 -4.65 6.99
CA ASP A 118 4.75 -5.99 6.86
C ASP A 118 6.19 -5.96 7.38
N ARG A 119 6.38 -6.44 8.62
CA ARG A 119 7.69 -6.44 9.26
C ARG A 119 8.69 -7.29 8.48
N LYS A 120 8.27 -8.41 7.92
CA LYS A 120 9.15 -9.29 7.16
C LYS A 120 9.69 -8.58 5.92
N PHE A 121 8.81 -7.89 5.19
CA PHE A 121 9.21 -7.11 4.02
C PHE A 121 10.15 -5.98 4.41
N TYR A 122 9.79 -5.23 5.44
CA TYR A 122 10.59 -4.11 5.93
C TYR A 122 12.00 -4.56 6.33
N ASP A 123 12.09 -5.63 7.11
CA ASP A 123 13.37 -6.14 7.60
C ASP A 123 14.22 -6.74 6.48
N ALA A 124 13.59 -7.36 5.48
CA ALA A 124 14.31 -7.95 4.34
C ALA A 124 15.07 -6.91 3.52
N LEU A 125 14.60 -5.66 3.51
CA LEU A 125 15.21 -4.58 2.75
C LEU A 125 16.11 -3.67 3.62
N ALA A 126 16.17 -3.93 4.93
CA ALA A 126 17.04 -3.18 5.83
C ALA A 126 18.50 -3.37 5.43
N GLY A 127 19.28 -2.30 5.45
CA GLY A 127 20.68 -2.34 5.07
C GLY A 127 20.93 -2.34 3.56
N THR A 128 19.88 -2.33 2.74
CA THR A 128 20.00 -2.23 1.27
C THR A 128 19.74 -0.78 0.83
N PRO A 129 20.10 -0.41 -0.42
CA PRO A 129 19.76 0.91 -0.95
C PRO A 129 18.26 1.19 -1.03
N ALA A 130 17.42 0.15 -1.02
CA ALA A 130 15.97 0.30 -1.07
C ALA A 130 15.37 0.80 0.26
N GLU A 131 16.08 0.62 1.37
CA GLU A 131 15.59 0.99 2.71
C GLU A 131 15.11 2.44 2.79
N ARG A 132 15.80 3.36 2.14
CA ARG A 132 15.44 4.79 2.16
C ARG A 132 14.09 5.08 1.52
N HIS A 133 13.54 4.15 0.74
CA HIS A 133 12.23 4.27 0.10
C HIS A 133 11.13 3.57 0.88
N LEU A 134 11.43 3.08 2.08
CA LEU A 134 10.47 2.45 2.97
C LEU A 134 10.17 3.35 4.17
N PHE A 135 8.96 3.18 4.70
CA PHE A 135 8.53 3.88 5.90
C PHE A 135 7.71 2.92 6.74
N TRP A 136 8.14 2.68 7.97
CA TRP A 136 7.39 1.78 8.86
C TRP A 136 6.13 2.48 9.33
N ILE A 137 4.99 1.78 9.28
CA ILE A 137 3.67 2.37 9.54
C ILE A 137 3.57 3.09 10.88
N GLU A 138 4.25 2.60 11.91
CA GLU A 138 4.20 3.23 13.24
C GLU A 138 4.89 4.61 13.26
N GLU A 139 5.71 4.91 12.27
CA GLU A 139 6.43 6.18 12.20
C GLU A 139 5.64 7.27 11.49
N VAL A 140 4.46 6.98 10.95
CA VAL A 140 3.59 7.97 10.31
C VAL A 140 3.23 9.04 11.32
N PRO A 141 3.57 10.33 11.05
CA PRO A 141 3.36 11.42 12.00
C PRO A 141 1.90 11.80 12.23
#